data_a5d3a1a65a2ee51c277ea5866fa3a6ab
#
_entry.id   a5d3a1a65a2ee51c277ea5866fa3a6ab
#
_cell.length_a   1.000
_cell.length_b   1.000
_cell.length_c   1.000
_cell.angle_alpha   90.00
_cell.angle_beta   90.00
_cell.angle_gamma   90.00
#
_symmetry.space_group_name_H-M   'P 1'
#
loop_
_entity.id
_entity.type
_entity.pdbx_description
1 polymer ?
#
loop_
_entity_poly.entity_id
_entity_poly.type
_entity_poly.pdbx_seq_one_letter_code
_entity_poly.pdbx_strand_id
1 'polypeptide(L)'
;MAKPFILKAISGINRLRSGRPLLESKDGRMGIPMKNLLMMLMAAALLAVGGAPADAQASGKKKAVAAKKPAARAASRNRAPRPARAVQRGASLDDAQHLALQSSAVLVQDQATGAVLLEKNSNAVLPIASITKLMTAMVALDAKPDLAEMLAIGDEDVDLLKGTRSRLRVGTQLSREEMLRLALMSSENRAASALSRHYPGGREAFIVAMNAKAQSLGLADTRFQDPTGLTAANVSSPRDLAKMVDAAHRYPLIREFSTTSEGEFSIAGRAQQFRNTNTLVKSPTWEIGLSKTGYISEAGKCLVMQAWLNNKPTIIVLLDSWGKMTRIGDANRIKRWVESASLNRPTAG
;
A
#
# COMPACT_ATOMS: atom_id res chain seq x y z
N MET A 1 49.95 -14.75 -51.52
CA MET A 1 50.83 -13.58 -51.82
C MET A 1 50.53 -12.53 -50.76
N ALA A 2 51.36 -12.50 -49.80
CA ALA A 2 52.40 -11.56 -49.47
C ALA A 2 51.89 -10.36 -48.62
N LYS A 3 52.19 -10.38 -47.34
CA LYS A 3 52.45 -9.23 -46.43
C LYS A 3 53.68 -8.46 -46.96
N PRO A 4 54.06 -7.26 -46.53
CA PRO A 4 54.54 -7.00 -45.16
C PRO A 4 54.22 -5.57 -44.59
N PHE A 5 54.26 -5.37 -43.24
CA PHE A 5 55.36 -4.86 -42.38
C PHE A 5 55.68 -3.34 -42.53
N ILE A 6 55.72 -2.63 -41.40
CA ILE A 6 56.81 -1.91 -40.70
C ILE A 6 56.16 -0.85 -39.78
N LEU A 7 56.20 -0.92 -38.47
CA LEU A 7 57.17 -0.78 -37.37
C LEU A 7 57.86 0.60 -37.24
N LYS A 8 57.84 1.10 -36.06
CA LYS A 8 58.75 1.94 -35.24
C LYS A 8 58.09 3.21 -34.72
N ALA A 9 57.92 3.39 -33.46
CA ALA A 9 58.70 3.36 -32.21
C ALA A 9 59.49 4.67 -31.96
N ILE A 10 59.58 4.94 -30.65
CA ILE A 10 60.58 5.76 -29.89
C ILE A 10 60.02 7.11 -29.42
N SER A 11 59.76 7.29 -28.14
CA SER A 11 60.61 7.40 -26.95
C SER A 11 60.90 8.85 -26.51
N GLY A 12 60.85 9.10 -25.23
CA GLY A 12 61.49 10.22 -24.55
C GLY A 12 60.64 10.74 -23.36
N ILE A 13 60.71 10.18 -22.18
CA ILE A 13 61.50 10.49 -20.97
C ILE A 13 61.77 12.00 -20.80
N ASN A 14 61.17 12.59 -19.73
CA ASN A 14 61.98 13.20 -18.68
C ASN A 14 61.19 13.48 -17.39
N ARG A 15 61.79 13.06 -16.30
CA ARG A 15 61.55 13.40 -14.90
C ARG A 15 62.09 14.81 -14.60
N LEU A 16 61.54 15.43 -13.55
CA LEU A 16 62.25 16.14 -12.48
C LEU A 16 61.17 16.82 -11.65
N ARG A 17 60.91 16.38 -10.44
CA ARG A 17 61.54 16.68 -9.14
C ARG A 17 61.09 17.97 -8.51
N SER A 18 60.48 17.77 -7.36
CA SER A 18 60.74 18.41 -6.04
C SER A 18 60.14 19.78 -5.74
N GLY A 19 59.49 19.80 -4.57
CA GLY A 19 59.36 21.00 -3.77
C GLY A 19 58.17 21.02 -2.85
N ARG A 20 58.24 20.34 -1.70
CA ARG A 20 57.57 20.81 -0.49
C ARG A 20 58.36 21.95 0.10
N PRO A 21 57.77 22.92 0.79
CA PRO A 21 58.01 22.97 2.22
C PRO A 21 56.77 23.09 3.08
N LEU A 22 56.91 22.53 4.26
CA LEU A 22 56.17 22.75 5.50
C LEU A 22 56.45 24.17 6.03
N LEU A 23 55.45 24.77 6.66
CA LEU A 23 55.54 25.66 7.83
C LEU A 23 54.11 25.82 8.36
N GLU A 24 53.79 25.18 9.43
CA GLU A 24 53.77 25.60 10.83
C GLU A 24 52.79 26.75 11.16
N SER A 25 51.72 26.36 11.92
CA SER A 25 51.26 26.86 13.18
C SER A 25 50.93 28.34 13.35
N LYS A 26 49.69 28.63 13.72
CA LYS A 26 49.41 29.22 15.02
C LYS A 26 47.92 29.35 15.33
N ASP A 27 47.64 29.15 16.58
CA ASP A 27 46.39 29.26 17.32
C ASP A 27 45.50 30.43 16.97
N GLY A 28 44.17 30.20 16.98
CA GLY A 28 43.15 31.22 16.96
C GLY A 28 41.81 30.65 17.36
N ARG A 29 41.62 30.36 18.65
CA ARG A 29 40.29 30.14 19.24
C ARG A 29 39.45 31.39 19.06
N MET A 30 38.28 31.26 18.41
CA MET A 30 37.19 32.20 18.63
C MET A 30 35.91 31.42 18.90
N GLY A 31 35.53 31.51 20.17
CA GLY A 31 34.28 30.98 20.68
C GLY A 31 33.11 31.78 20.16
N ILE A 32 32.08 31.07 19.75
CA ILE A 32 30.77 31.64 19.46
C ILE A 32 30.01 31.70 20.79
N PRO A 33 29.46 32.85 21.19
CA PRO A 33 28.76 32.97 22.46
C PRO A 33 27.38 32.33 22.41
N MET A 34 27.19 31.39 23.30
CA MET A 34 25.92 30.84 23.73
C MET A 34 25.14 31.89 24.54
N LYS A 35 24.37 32.74 23.87
CA LYS A 35 23.34 33.58 24.49
C LYS A 35 22.33 33.92 23.42
N ASN A 36 21.20 33.21 23.46
CA ASN A 36 19.83 33.61 23.08
C ASN A 36 18.90 32.39 23.00
N LEU A 37 18.86 31.68 24.12
CA LEU A 37 17.84 30.69 24.38
C LEU A 37 17.23 31.02 25.74
N LEU A 38 16.37 32.01 25.79
CA LEU A 38 15.41 32.20 26.86
C LEU A 38 14.70 33.56 26.68
N MET A 39 13.63 33.57 25.89
CA MET A 39 12.56 34.56 25.98
C MET A 39 11.46 34.23 24.95
N MET A 40 10.53 33.42 25.37
CA MET A 40 9.11 33.49 24.99
C MET A 40 8.34 32.40 25.71
N LEU A 41 8.24 32.57 26.99
CA LEU A 41 7.23 31.96 27.84
C LEU A 41 6.81 33.11 28.78
N MET A 42 5.62 33.64 28.52
CA MET A 42 4.70 34.31 29.45
C MET A 42 3.83 35.33 28.71
N ALA A 43 2.63 34.93 28.37
CA ALA A 43 1.46 35.81 28.36
C ALA A 43 0.19 34.92 28.22
N ALA A 44 -0.17 34.34 29.33
CA ALA A 44 -1.54 33.85 29.56
C ALA A 44 -1.86 34.29 30.97
N ALA A 45 -2.80 35.17 31.16
CA ALA A 45 -3.76 35.15 32.27
C ALA A 45 -4.48 36.50 32.40
N LEU A 46 -5.70 36.36 32.79
CA LEU A 46 -6.68 37.32 33.36
C LEU A 46 -7.49 38.14 32.36
N LEU A 47 -8.77 37.75 32.29
CA LEU A 47 -9.87 38.56 32.82
C LEU A 47 -11.14 37.71 32.96
N ALA A 48 -11.42 37.28 34.16
CA ALA A 48 -12.69 36.88 34.68
C ALA A 48 -13.37 38.09 35.33
N VAL A 49 -14.68 38.04 35.47
CA VAL A 49 -15.64 38.85 36.23
C VAL A 49 -16.73 39.37 35.29
N GLY A 50 -18.01 39.04 35.37
CA GLY A 50 -18.90 38.78 36.45
C GLY A 50 -20.33 39.01 35.93
N GLY A 51 -21.30 38.42 36.55
CA GLY A 51 -22.67 38.92 36.50
C GLY A 51 -23.76 37.92 36.17
N ALA A 52 -24.26 37.18 37.13
CA ALA A 52 -25.65 36.88 37.31
C ALA A 52 -26.20 37.88 38.36
N PRO A 53 -27.51 38.13 38.57
CA PRO A 53 -28.59 37.16 38.67
C PRO A 53 -30.00 37.67 38.20
N ALA A 54 -30.98 36.86 38.46
CA ALA A 54 -32.33 37.15 39.02
C ALA A 54 -33.53 36.67 38.18
N ASP A 55 -34.14 35.67 38.74
CA ASP A 55 -35.56 35.40 38.96
C ASP A 55 -36.65 36.15 38.20
N ALA A 56 -37.57 35.39 37.67
CA ALA A 56 -39.01 35.66 37.81
C ALA A 56 -39.87 34.42 37.54
N GLN A 57 -40.45 33.89 38.60
CA GLN A 57 -41.58 32.99 38.60
C GLN A 57 -42.81 33.63 37.98
N ALA A 58 -43.56 32.90 37.17
CA ALA A 58 -45.01 33.13 37.06
C ALA A 58 -45.74 31.81 36.72
N SER A 59 -46.52 31.40 37.69
CA SER A 59 -47.48 30.32 37.67
C SER A 59 -48.62 30.60 36.70
N GLY A 60 -49.08 29.55 35.99
CA GLY A 60 -50.29 29.58 35.18
C GLY A 60 -50.90 28.19 35.02
N LYS A 61 -51.69 27.77 35.98
CA LYS A 61 -52.65 26.63 35.87
C LYS A 61 -53.72 26.95 34.84
N LYS A 62 -53.90 26.10 33.82
CA LYS A 62 -55.23 25.95 33.16
C LYS A 62 -55.42 24.54 32.62
N LYS A 63 -56.32 23.84 33.29
CA LYS A 63 -57.40 22.94 32.90
C LYS A 63 -57.19 22.00 31.70
N ALA A 64 -57.26 20.72 32.03
CA ALA A 64 -57.53 19.60 31.17
C ALA A 64 -58.94 19.71 30.52
N VAL A 65 -58.95 19.52 29.20
CA VAL A 65 -60.23 19.21 28.48
C VAL A 65 -60.03 17.82 27.85
N ALA A 66 -60.83 16.89 28.31
CA ALA A 66 -60.92 15.54 27.79
C ALA A 66 -61.60 15.55 26.41
N ALA A 67 -60.94 15.07 25.38
CA ALA A 67 -61.55 14.79 24.10
C ALA A 67 -61.48 13.27 23.83
N LYS A 68 -62.70 12.75 23.52
CA LYS A 68 -63.05 11.36 23.25
C LYS A 68 -62.24 10.76 22.09
N LYS A 69 -61.78 9.53 22.27
CA LYS A 69 -61.25 8.65 21.21
C LYS A 69 -62.44 8.18 20.31
N PRO A 70 -62.21 8.14 18.97
CA PRO A 70 -62.95 7.21 18.12
C PRO A 70 -62.19 5.91 17.99
N ALA A 71 -62.88 4.82 18.20
CA ALA A 71 -62.37 3.47 17.99
C ALA A 71 -62.15 3.23 16.49
N ALA A 72 -60.89 2.98 16.09
CA ALA A 72 -60.55 2.49 14.77
C ALA A 72 -60.24 1.01 14.84
N ARG A 73 -61.05 0.27 14.12
CA ARG A 73 -61.08 -1.17 13.85
C ARG A 73 -59.71 -1.70 13.45
N ALA A 74 -59.20 -2.66 14.17
CA ALA A 74 -58.03 -3.45 13.82
C ALA A 74 -58.31 -4.27 12.58
N ALA A 75 -57.68 -3.92 11.47
CA ALA A 75 -57.50 -4.81 10.32
C ALA A 75 -56.19 -5.58 10.52
N SER A 76 -56.35 -6.80 10.99
CA SER A 76 -55.28 -7.79 11.01
C SER A 76 -54.80 -8.07 9.57
N ARG A 77 -53.70 -7.48 9.18
CA ARG A 77 -52.94 -7.92 7.98
C ARG A 77 -51.94 -8.93 8.47
N ASN A 78 -52.22 -10.22 8.24
CA ASN A 78 -51.24 -11.30 8.28
C ASN A 78 -50.12 -10.96 7.29
N ARG A 79 -49.05 -10.36 7.82
CA ARG A 79 -47.78 -10.22 7.10
C ARG A 79 -47.03 -11.51 7.37
N ALA A 80 -46.93 -12.39 6.36
CA ALA A 80 -46.04 -13.53 6.37
C ALA A 80 -44.62 -13.09 6.80
N PRO A 81 -43.95 -13.84 7.67
CA PRO A 81 -42.58 -13.49 8.07
C PRO A 81 -41.72 -13.52 6.81
N ARG A 82 -41.11 -12.37 6.47
CA ARG A 82 -40.03 -12.33 5.49
C ARG A 82 -38.95 -13.33 5.94
N PRO A 83 -38.50 -14.26 5.05
CA PRO A 83 -37.42 -15.14 5.43
C PRO A 83 -36.26 -14.27 5.87
N ALA A 84 -35.80 -14.47 7.08
CA ALA A 84 -34.57 -13.86 7.60
C ALA A 84 -33.45 -14.23 6.62
N ARG A 85 -32.87 -13.23 5.98
CA ARG A 85 -31.67 -13.39 5.14
C ARG A 85 -30.65 -14.06 6.06
N ALA A 86 -30.36 -15.33 5.82
CA ALA A 86 -29.35 -16.06 6.56
C ALA A 86 -28.04 -15.28 6.40
N VAL A 87 -27.65 -14.57 7.45
CA VAL A 87 -26.32 -14.00 7.55
C VAL A 87 -25.38 -15.20 7.51
N GLN A 88 -24.75 -15.43 6.39
CA GLN A 88 -23.69 -16.43 6.30
C GLN A 88 -22.63 -16.01 7.31
N ARG A 89 -22.57 -16.73 8.44
CA ARG A 89 -21.46 -16.60 9.39
C ARG A 89 -20.20 -16.98 8.63
N GLY A 90 -19.34 -15.98 8.42
CA GLY A 90 -17.98 -16.23 7.95
C GLY A 90 -17.30 -17.20 8.87
N ALA A 91 -16.40 -18.02 8.33
CA ALA A 91 -15.60 -18.93 9.11
C ALA A 91 -14.81 -18.16 10.19
N SER A 92 -14.82 -18.69 11.40
CA SER A 92 -14.32 -18.03 12.61
C SER A 92 -12.80 -18.12 12.75
N LEU A 93 -12.26 -17.53 13.82
CA LEU A 93 -10.85 -17.74 14.25
C LEU A 93 -10.48 -19.22 14.35
N ASP A 94 -11.44 -20.08 14.72
CA ASP A 94 -11.24 -21.53 14.81
C ASP A 94 -10.90 -22.14 13.46
N ASP A 95 -11.56 -21.72 12.38
CA ASP A 95 -11.25 -22.20 11.03
C ASP A 95 -9.86 -21.74 10.57
N ALA A 96 -9.45 -20.51 10.92
CA ALA A 96 -8.11 -20.01 10.61
C ALA A 96 -7.02 -20.78 11.39
N GLN A 97 -7.31 -21.23 12.61
CA GLN A 97 -6.41 -22.10 13.40
C GLN A 97 -6.35 -23.52 12.83
N HIS A 98 -7.48 -24.10 12.45
CA HIS A 98 -7.54 -25.42 11.79
C HIS A 98 -6.76 -25.43 10.46
N LEU A 99 -6.71 -24.31 9.73
CA LEU A 99 -5.91 -24.17 8.53
C LEU A 99 -4.41 -23.98 8.79
N ALA A 100 -4.00 -23.84 10.06
CA ALA A 100 -2.62 -23.60 10.49
C ALA A 100 -1.95 -22.44 9.71
N LEU A 101 -2.68 -21.32 9.57
CA LEU A 101 -2.18 -20.14 8.86
C LEU A 101 -1.07 -19.45 9.62
N GLN A 102 0.06 -19.21 8.94
CA GLN A 102 1.26 -18.61 9.50
C GLN A 102 1.27 -17.08 9.39
N SER A 103 0.38 -16.51 8.60
CA SER A 103 0.17 -15.05 8.55
C SER A 103 -0.49 -14.58 9.84
N SER A 104 0.02 -13.51 10.44
CA SER A 104 -0.47 -12.95 11.71
C SER A 104 -1.85 -12.31 11.54
N ALA A 105 -2.13 -11.71 10.38
CA ALA A 105 -3.43 -11.15 10.06
C ALA A 105 -3.88 -11.60 8.66
N VAL A 106 -5.15 -12.00 8.56
CA VAL A 106 -5.73 -12.62 7.35
C VAL A 106 -7.14 -12.10 7.13
N LEU A 107 -7.49 -11.87 5.88
CA LEU A 107 -8.87 -11.69 5.44
C LEU A 107 -9.07 -12.39 4.10
N VAL A 108 -10.13 -13.19 4.00
CA VAL A 108 -10.62 -13.78 2.75
C VAL A 108 -12.05 -13.35 2.56
N GLN A 109 -12.34 -12.73 1.44
CA GLN A 109 -13.64 -12.10 1.18
C GLN A 109 -14.12 -12.45 -0.22
N ASP A 110 -15.40 -12.81 -0.35
CA ASP A 110 -16.08 -12.87 -1.64
C ASP A 110 -16.20 -11.43 -2.17
N GLN A 111 -15.56 -11.13 -3.29
CA GLN A 111 -15.51 -9.77 -3.84
C GLN A 111 -16.88 -9.29 -4.33
N ALA A 112 -17.71 -10.19 -4.85
CA ALA A 112 -19.00 -9.81 -5.42
C ALA A 112 -20.03 -9.43 -4.35
N THR A 113 -19.98 -10.13 -3.19
CA THR A 113 -20.99 -9.95 -2.13
C THR A 113 -20.47 -9.16 -0.94
N GLY A 114 -19.14 -9.02 -0.80
CA GLY A 114 -18.51 -8.46 0.38
C GLY A 114 -18.51 -9.40 1.60
N ALA A 115 -18.99 -10.65 1.44
CA ALA A 115 -19.06 -11.60 2.53
C ALA A 115 -17.65 -12.06 2.95
N VAL A 116 -17.37 -11.98 4.25
CA VAL A 116 -16.13 -12.50 4.83
C VAL A 116 -16.23 -14.02 4.91
N LEU A 117 -15.31 -14.70 4.24
CA LEU A 117 -15.22 -16.17 4.21
C LEU A 117 -14.34 -16.68 5.36
N LEU A 118 -13.24 -15.98 5.63
CA LEU A 118 -12.25 -16.32 6.65
C LEU A 118 -11.59 -15.06 7.17
N GLU A 119 -11.40 -14.94 8.47
CA GLU A 119 -10.65 -13.83 9.05
C GLU A 119 -9.83 -14.24 10.29
N LYS A 120 -8.69 -13.57 10.44
CA LYS A 120 -7.80 -13.65 11.62
C LYS A 120 -7.19 -12.27 11.82
N ASN A 121 -7.39 -11.65 12.97
CA ASN A 121 -6.87 -10.32 13.28
C ASN A 121 -7.15 -9.28 12.18
N SER A 122 -8.35 -9.32 11.58
CA SER A 122 -8.67 -8.55 10.35
C SER A 122 -8.69 -7.03 10.55
N ASN A 123 -8.73 -6.54 11.80
CA ASN A 123 -8.66 -5.13 12.16
C ASN A 123 -7.26 -4.70 12.65
N ALA A 124 -6.27 -5.61 12.68
CA ALA A 124 -4.91 -5.25 13.09
C ALA A 124 -4.28 -4.28 12.10
N VAL A 125 -3.83 -3.12 12.60
CA VAL A 125 -3.11 -2.12 11.79
C VAL A 125 -1.63 -2.49 11.80
N LEU A 126 -1.11 -2.85 10.63
CA LEU A 126 0.24 -3.37 10.45
C LEU A 126 0.96 -2.64 9.32
N PRO A 127 2.31 -2.59 9.34
CA PRO A 127 3.08 -2.16 8.18
C PRO A 127 2.80 -3.06 6.99
N ILE A 128 2.62 -2.45 5.80
CA ILE A 128 2.17 -3.19 4.60
C ILE A 128 3.25 -3.35 3.53
N ALA A 129 4.41 -2.77 3.77
CA ALA A 129 5.52 -2.79 2.82
C ALA A 129 5.07 -2.41 1.40
N SER A 130 5.58 -3.09 0.38
CA SER A 130 5.30 -2.80 -1.05
C SER A 130 3.86 -3.08 -1.50
N ILE A 131 2.93 -3.50 -0.63
CA ILE A 131 1.49 -3.45 -0.95
C ILE A 131 1.08 -2.00 -1.26
N THR A 132 1.75 -1.03 -0.66
CA THR A 132 1.68 0.42 -0.94
C THR A 132 1.64 0.74 -2.43
N LYS A 133 2.37 -0.02 -3.28
CA LYS A 133 2.48 0.25 -4.72
C LYS A 133 1.16 0.08 -5.50
N LEU A 134 0.15 -0.57 -4.91
CA LEU A 134 -1.20 -0.54 -5.48
C LEU A 134 -1.80 0.86 -5.38
N MET A 135 -1.66 1.52 -4.23
CA MET A 135 -2.11 2.91 -4.07
C MET A 135 -1.29 3.85 -4.96
N THR A 136 0.02 3.66 -5.03
CA THR A 136 0.91 4.41 -5.93
C THR A 136 0.44 4.33 -7.38
N ALA A 137 0.12 3.13 -7.86
CA ALA A 137 -0.36 2.95 -9.23
C ALA A 137 -1.72 3.60 -9.46
N MET A 138 -2.67 3.47 -8.52
CA MET A 138 -3.98 4.13 -8.62
C MET A 138 -3.84 5.65 -8.72
N VAL A 139 -3.06 6.27 -7.82
CA VAL A 139 -2.86 7.73 -7.80
C VAL A 139 -2.14 8.21 -9.06
N ALA A 140 -1.11 7.47 -9.52
CA ALA A 140 -0.42 7.80 -10.74
C ALA A 140 -1.35 7.77 -11.97
N LEU A 141 -2.24 6.77 -12.06
CA LEU A 141 -3.20 6.63 -13.16
C LEU A 141 -4.37 7.61 -13.09
N ASP A 142 -4.81 7.99 -11.88
CA ASP A 142 -5.89 8.97 -11.69
C ASP A 142 -5.53 10.36 -12.22
N ALA A 143 -4.24 10.70 -12.24
CA ALA A 143 -3.74 11.94 -12.85
C ALA A 143 -3.85 11.95 -14.37
N LYS A 144 -4.24 10.83 -15.01
CA LYS A 144 -4.35 10.65 -16.47
C LYS A 144 -3.11 11.13 -17.24
N PRO A 145 -1.91 10.69 -16.83
CA PRO A 145 -0.66 11.14 -17.45
C PRO A 145 -0.47 10.50 -18.82
N ASP A 146 0.41 11.10 -19.63
CA ASP A 146 0.94 10.41 -20.80
C ASP A 146 1.79 9.21 -20.35
N LEU A 147 1.36 8.02 -20.76
CA LEU A 147 2.06 6.76 -20.41
C LEU A 147 3.34 6.56 -21.23
N ALA A 148 3.47 7.21 -22.38
CA ALA A 148 4.67 7.18 -23.21
C ALA A 148 5.75 8.15 -22.71
N GLU A 149 5.43 9.11 -21.83
CA GLU A 149 6.39 10.05 -21.27
C GLU A 149 7.57 9.31 -20.61
N MET A 150 8.79 9.71 -21.04
CA MET A 150 10.02 9.12 -20.51
C MET A 150 10.39 9.72 -19.15
N LEU A 151 10.48 8.89 -18.15
CA LEU A 151 10.85 9.27 -16.79
C LEU A 151 12.28 8.80 -16.49
N ALA A 152 13.09 9.69 -15.93
CA ALA A 152 14.44 9.35 -15.50
C ALA A 152 14.47 8.94 -14.01
N ILE A 153 15.25 7.92 -13.68
CA ILE A 153 15.62 7.62 -12.29
C ILE A 153 16.66 8.65 -11.84
N GLY A 154 16.34 9.38 -10.78
CA GLY A 154 17.23 10.36 -10.14
C GLY A 154 17.93 9.79 -8.90
N ASP A 155 18.82 10.59 -8.31
CA ASP A 155 19.44 10.28 -7.02
C ASP A 155 18.41 10.20 -5.89
N GLU A 156 17.34 10.99 -5.99
CA GLU A 156 16.22 11.04 -5.05
C GLU A 156 15.41 9.73 -5.01
N ASP A 157 15.56 8.88 -6.03
CA ASP A 157 14.89 7.58 -6.12
C ASP A 157 15.70 6.46 -5.47
N VAL A 158 16.94 6.76 -5.04
CA VAL A 158 17.81 5.80 -4.34
C VAL A 158 17.31 5.60 -2.91
N ASP A 159 17.11 4.34 -2.53
CA ASP A 159 16.69 3.98 -1.18
C ASP A 159 17.85 4.14 -0.18
N LEU A 160 17.80 5.21 0.60
CA LEU A 160 18.73 5.47 1.70
C LEU A 160 18.22 4.94 3.05
N LEU A 161 16.95 4.48 3.12
CA LEU A 161 16.34 4.02 4.37
C LEU A 161 16.68 2.55 4.68
N LYS A 162 16.58 1.69 3.68
CA LYS A 162 16.79 0.24 3.80
C LYS A 162 17.96 -0.27 2.96
N GLY A 163 18.54 0.58 2.11
CA GLY A 163 19.62 0.21 1.21
C GLY A 163 19.24 -0.88 0.20
N THR A 164 17.97 -0.92 -0.23
CA THR A 164 17.50 -1.94 -1.17
C THR A 164 18.19 -1.77 -2.53
N ARG A 165 18.64 -2.89 -3.09
CA ARG A 165 19.27 -2.91 -4.42
C ARG A 165 18.20 -2.77 -5.51
N SER A 166 18.56 -2.09 -6.60
CA SER A 166 17.74 -2.01 -7.82
C SER A 166 18.64 -2.16 -9.05
N ARG A 167 18.07 -2.71 -10.11
CA ARG A 167 18.70 -2.77 -11.43
C ARG A 167 18.52 -1.49 -12.23
N LEU A 168 17.58 -0.63 -11.83
CA LEU A 168 17.38 0.69 -12.40
C LEU A 168 18.43 1.65 -11.81
N ARG A 169 19.53 1.89 -12.53
CA ARG A 169 20.57 2.82 -12.09
C ARG A 169 20.10 4.26 -12.26
N VAL A 170 20.66 5.19 -11.50
CA VAL A 170 20.50 6.64 -11.73
C VAL A 170 20.85 6.95 -13.20
N GLY A 171 20.04 7.79 -13.83
CA GLY A 171 20.13 8.09 -15.26
C GLY A 171 19.38 7.11 -16.17
N THR A 172 18.84 5.97 -15.65
CA THR A 172 17.97 5.08 -16.44
C THR A 172 16.70 5.82 -16.83
N GLN A 173 16.36 5.78 -18.11
CA GLN A 173 15.11 6.32 -18.64
C GLN A 173 14.22 5.20 -19.11
N LEU A 174 12.96 5.23 -18.71
CA LEU A 174 11.89 4.31 -19.11
C LEU A 174 10.59 5.08 -19.26
N SER A 175 9.68 4.58 -20.08
CA SER A 175 8.35 5.16 -20.16
C SER A 175 7.60 5.06 -18.82
N ARG A 176 6.65 5.94 -18.59
CA ARG A 176 5.79 5.88 -17.40
C ARG A 176 5.08 4.54 -17.30
N GLU A 177 4.67 3.97 -18.42
CA GLU A 177 4.07 2.64 -18.48
C GLU A 177 5.04 1.56 -17.97
N GLU A 178 6.30 1.57 -18.44
CA GLU A 178 7.33 0.63 -18.01
C GLU A 178 7.64 0.79 -16.52
N MET A 179 7.66 2.03 -16.00
CA MET A 179 7.82 2.29 -14.56
C MET A 179 6.66 1.70 -13.75
N LEU A 180 5.39 1.88 -14.19
CA LEU A 180 4.22 1.26 -13.56
C LEU A 180 4.32 -0.27 -13.58
N ARG A 181 4.66 -0.85 -14.73
CA ARG A 181 4.82 -2.29 -14.90
C ARG A 181 5.90 -2.86 -13.98
N LEU A 182 7.05 -2.23 -13.89
CA LEU A 182 8.15 -2.63 -13.00
C LEU A 182 7.77 -2.48 -11.51
N ALA A 183 7.09 -1.41 -11.13
CA ALA A 183 6.63 -1.20 -9.76
C ALA A 183 5.63 -2.26 -9.31
N LEU A 184 4.71 -2.69 -10.18
CA LEU A 184 3.67 -3.66 -9.84
C LEU A 184 4.16 -5.11 -9.96
N MET A 185 4.80 -5.48 -11.07
CA MET A 185 5.28 -6.85 -11.34
C MET A 185 6.48 -7.22 -10.47
N SER A 186 7.55 -6.43 -10.55
CA SER A 186 8.83 -6.74 -9.88
C SER A 186 9.03 -5.99 -8.57
N SER A 187 8.05 -5.15 -8.19
CA SER A 187 8.12 -4.36 -6.96
C SER A 187 9.30 -3.39 -6.91
N GLU A 188 9.74 -2.85 -8.07
CA GLU A 188 10.86 -1.93 -8.15
C GLU A 188 10.58 -0.63 -7.37
N ASN A 189 11.42 -0.36 -6.37
CA ASN A 189 11.26 0.81 -5.49
C ASN A 189 11.59 2.12 -6.22
N ARG A 190 12.66 2.12 -7.04
CA ARG A 190 13.05 3.32 -7.79
C ARG A 190 12.00 3.70 -8.82
N ALA A 191 11.34 2.72 -9.45
CA ALA A 191 10.24 3.00 -10.36
C ALA A 191 9.05 3.65 -9.64
N ALA A 192 8.64 3.13 -8.47
CA ALA A 192 7.57 3.71 -7.68
C ALA A 192 7.92 5.11 -7.16
N SER A 193 9.17 5.35 -6.79
CA SER A 193 9.68 6.66 -6.39
C SER A 193 9.65 7.66 -7.54
N ALA A 194 10.17 7.29 -8.72
CA ALA A 194 10.16 8.13 -9.92
C ALA A 194 8.73 8.52 -10.34
N LEU A 195 7.77 7.58 -10.30
CA LEU A 195 6.36 7.86 -10.57
C LEU A 195 5.82 8.96 -9.66
N SER A 196 6.15 8.94 -8.37
CA SER A 196 5.71 9.95 -7.41
C SER A 196 6.38 11.31 -7.61
N ARG A 197 7.68 11.30 -7.96
CA ARG A 197 8.45 12.52 -8.18
C ARG A 197 7.99 13.28 -9.43
N HIS A 198 7.56 12.53 -10.47
CA HIS A 198 7.01 13.10 -11.70
C HIS A 198 5.48 13.33 -11.67
N TYR A 199 4.89 13.29 -10.48
CA TYR A 199 3.50 13.69 -10.27
C TYR A 199 3.38 15.22 -10.23
N PRO A 200 2.26 15.82 -10.68
CA PRO A 200 2.03 17.25 -10.52
C PRO A 200 2.18 17.71 -9.06
N GLY A 201 3.13 18.59 -8.78
CA GLY A 201 3.48 19.01 -7.42
C GLY A 201 4.48 18.11 -6.69
N GLY A 202 5.03 17.09 -7.38
CA GLY A 202 6.11 16.26 -6.86
C GLY A 202 5.67 15.23 -5.83
N ARG A 203 6.66 14.67 -5.11
CA ARG A 203 6.48 13.56 -4.15
C ARG A 203 5.55 13.93 -3.00
N GLU A 204 5.65 15.13 -2.46
CA GLU A 204 4.83 15.60 -1.34
C GLU A 204 3.35 15.66 -1.74
N ALA A 205 3.05 16.24 -2.90
CA ALA A 205 1.68 16.28 -3.44
C ALA A 205 1.16 14.86 -3.72
N PHE A 206 2.03 13.97 -4.19
CA PHE A 206 1.68 12.58 -4.42
C PHE A 206 1.27 11.85 -3.14
N ILE A 207 2.01 12.02 -2.03
CA ILE A 207 1.69 11.42 -0.74
C ILE A 207 0.37 11.99 -0.19
N VAL A 208 0.12 13.28 -0.36
CA VAL A 208 -1.18 13.89 -0.02
C VAL A 208 -2.29 13.23 -0.84
N ALA A 209 -2.10 13.05 -2.15
CA ALA A 209 -3.06 12.39 -3.02
C ALA A 209 -3.30 10.91 -2.63
N MET A 210 -2.25 10.16 -2.22
CA MET A 210 -2.39 8.79 -1.71
C MET A 210 -3.32 8.74 -0.48
N ASN A 211 -3.14 9.64 0.48
CA ASN A 211 -3.97 9.68 1.69
C ASN A 211 -5.39 10.20 1.38
N ALA A 212 -5.55 11.17 0.48
CA ALA A 212 -6.87 11.60 0.01
C ALA A 212 -7.63 10.46 -0.70
N LYS A 213 -6.94 9.67 -1.53
CA LYS A 213 -7.50 8.47 -2.15
C LYS A 213 -7.89 7.42 -1.12
N ALA A 214 -7.05 7.17 -0.11
CA ALA A 214 -7.37 6.26 0.99
C ALA A 214 -8.65 6.70 1.71
N GLN A 215 -8.77 7.98 2.02
CA GLN A 215 -9.98 8.55 2.63
C GLN A 215 -11.21 8.37 1.74
N SER A 216 -11.10 8.66 0.44
CA SER A 216 -12.21 8.51 -0.52
C SER A 216 -12.70 7.07 -0.67
N LEU A 217 -11.82 6.08 -0.44
CA LEU A 217 -12.13 4.67 -0.45
C LEU A 217 -12.62 4.15 0.92
N GLY A 218 -12.71 5.01 1.94
CA GLY A 218 -13.11 4.62 3.30
C GLY A 218 -12.11 3.71 3.99
N LEU A 219 -10.79 3.92 3.76
CA LEU A 219 -9.71 3.17 4.38
C LEU A 219 -9.31 3.87 5.69
N ALA A 220 -10.06 3.64 6.75
CA ALA A 220 -9.92 4.36 8.02
C ALA A 220 -8.62 4.05 8.76
N ASP A 221 -8.10 2.83 8.60
CA ASP A 221 -6.89 2.30 9.26
C ASP A 221 -5.64 2.48 8.40
N THR A 222 -5.74 3.16 7.24
CA THR A 222 -4.68 3.24 6.25
C THR A 222 -4.01 4.60 6.23
N ARG A 223 -2.67 4.60 6.21
CA ARG A 223 -1.86 5.81 6.08
C ARG A 223 -0.64 5.55 5.21
N PHE A 224 -0.28 6.54 4.41
CA PHE A 224 0.90 6.52 3.55
C PHE A 224 1.83 7.69 3.88
N GLN A 225 3.13 7.39 3.99
CA GLN A 225 4.20 8.38 4.16
C GLN A 225 5.25 8.31 3.03
N ASP A 226 5.23 7.24 2.24
CA ASP A 226 6.07 7.12 1.06
C ASP A 226 5.35 6.31 -0.06
N PRO A 227 5.77 6.46 -1.33
CA PRO A 227 5.14 5.77 -2.46
C PRO A 227 5.61 4.33 -2.65
N THR A 228 6.63 3.88 -1.91
CA THR A 228 7.30 2.60 -2.15
C THR A 228 6.91 1.50 -1.15
N GLY A 229 6.59 1.91 0.08
CA GLY A 229 6.37 1.02 1.22
C GLY A 229 7.66 0.57 1.91
N LEU A 230 8.74 1.35 1.79
CA LEU A 230 10.00 1.09 2.49
C LEU A 230 9.94 1.55 3.96
N THR A 231 9.15 2.57 4.27
CA THR A 231 8.91 2.95 5.65
C THR A 231 7.88 2.03 6.32
N ALA A 232 8.13 1.69 7.59
CA ALA A 232 7.17 0.97 8.42
C ALA A 232 5.93 1.82 8.78
N ALA A 233 5.97 3.12 8.51
CA ALA A 233 4.86 4.03 8.76
C ALA A 233 3.74 3.97 7.69
N ASN A 234 3.95 3.26 6.58
CA ASN A 234 2.88 2.88 5.67
C ASN A 234 2.13 1.69 6.28
N VAL A 235 0.97 1.97 6.82
CA VAL A 235 0.18 1.00 7.58
C VAL A 235 -1.22 0.84 7.03
N SER A 236 -1.82 -0.33 7.26
CA SER A 236 -3.22 -0.62 6.92
C SER A 236 -3.72 -1.84 7.71
N SER A 237 -5.04 -2.06 7.70
CA SER A 237 -5.66 -3.28 8.19
C SER A 237 -6.02 -4.23 7.03
N PRO A 238 -6.17 -5.56 7.28
CA PRO A 238 -6.68 -6.48 6.27
C PRO A 238 -8.02 -6.06 5.66
N ARG A 239 -8.91 -5.46 6.45
CA ARG A 239 -10.22 -4.97 5.96
C ARG A 239 -10.06 -3.81 4.99
N ASP A 240 -9.21 -2.87 5.29
CA ASP A 240 -8.93 -1.75 4.40
C ASP A 240 -8.19 -2.19 3.14
N LEU A 241 -7.24 -3.13 3.28
CA LEU A 241 -6.55 -3.69 2.13
C LEU A 241 -7.49 -4.44 1.19
N ALA A 242 -8.52 -5.11 1.70
CA ALA A 242 -9.53 -5.74 0.85
C ALA A 242 -10.28 -4.69 0.00
N LYS A 243 -10.68 -3.57 0.59
CA LYS A 243 -11.29 -2.44 -0.15
C LYS A 243 -10.30 -1.85 -1.17
N MET A 244 -9.04 -1.69 -0.79
CA MET A 244 -8.00 -1.18 -1.67
C MET A 244 -7.76 -2.12 -2.88
N VAL A 245 -7.75 -3.43 -2.66
CA VAL A 245 -7.62 -4.43 -3.73
C VAL A 245 -8.82 -4.39 -4.67
N ASP A 246 -10.05 -4.29 -4.13
CA ASP A 246 -11.26 -4.14 -4.94
C ASP A 246 -11.21 -2.89 -5.82
N ALA A 247 -10.80 -1.76 -5.24
CA ALA A 247 -10.63 -0.50 -5.98
C ALA A 247 -9.54 -0.61 -7.06
N ALA A 248 -8.38 -1.18 -6.72
CA ALA A 248 -7.26 -1.35 -7.64
C ALA A 248 -7.60 -2.32 -8.79
N HIS A 249 -8.41 -3.34 -8.53
CA HIS A 249 -8.87 -4.29 -9.54
C HIS A 249 -9.73 -3.65 -10.64
N ARG A 250 -10.27 -2.47 -10.44
CA ARG A 250 -11.03 -1.73 -11.46
C ARG A 250 -10.14 -1.09 -12.53
N TYR A 251 -8.82 -0.99 -12.29
CA TYR A 251 -7.86 -0.44 -13.24
C TYR A 251 -7.30 -1.54 -14.15
N PRO A 252 -7.56 -1.52 -15.47
CA PRO A 252 -7.08 -2.55 -16.39
C PRO A 252 -5.55 -2.72 -16.34
N LEU A 253 -4.79 -1.62 -16.33
CA LEU A 253 -3.32 -1.66 -16.28
C LEU A 253 -2.78 -2.23 -14.96
N ILE A 254 -3.46 -1.98 -13.83
CA ILE A 254 -3.04 -2.58 -12.56
C ILE A 254 -3.25 -4.09 -12.59
N ARG A 255 -4.38 -4.57 -13.14
CA ARG A 255 -4.60 -6.02 -13.32
C ARG A 255 -3.51 -6.62 -14.20
N GLU A 256 -3.31 -6.07 -15.38
CA GLU A 256 -2.32 -6.55 -16.35
C GLU A 256 -0.92 -6.60 -15.74
N PHE A 257 -0.42 -5.46 -15.22
CA PHE A 257 0.96 -5.38 -14.76
C PHE A 257 1.21 -6.18 -13.49
N SER A 258 0.24 -6.28 -12.59
CA SER A 258 0.39 -7.05 -11.35
C SER A 258 0.33 -8.56 -11.55
N THR A 259 -0.21 -9.02 -12.70
CA THR A 259 -0.33 -10.45 -13.06
C THR A 259 0.60 -10.87 -14.19
N THR A 260 1.32 -9.93 -14.81
CA THR A 260 2.39 -10.26 -15.77
C THR A 260 3.47 -11.08 -15.06
N SER A 261 3.80 -12.25 -15.62
CA SER A 261 4.71 -13.21 -15.00
C SER A 261 6.18 -12.78 -15.05
N GLU A 262 6.59 -12.23 -16.18
CA GLU A 262 7.92 -11.70 -16.46
C GLU A 262 7.89 -10.75 -17.65
N GLY A 263 8.94 -9.94 -17.79
CA GLY A 263 9.09 -9.01 -18.91
C GLY A 263 10.55 -8.65 -19.11
N GLU A 264 10.88 -8.28 -20.34
CA GLU A 264 12.17 -7.78 -20.73
C GLU A 264 12.11 -6.26 -20.93
N PHE A 265 13.09 -5.56 -20.38
CA PHE A 265 13.19 -4.11 -20.43
C PHE A 265 14.59 -3.70 -20.87
N SER A 266 14.68 -2.66 -21.71
CA SER A 266 15.98 -2.12 -22.12
C SER A 266 16.51 -1.15 -21.07
N ILE A 267 17.49 -1.59 -20.29
CA ILE A 267 18.12 -0.79 -19.24
C ILE A 267 19.53 -0.41 -19.69
N ALA A 268 19.76 0.89 -19.93
CA ALA A 268 21.03 1.39 -20.44
C ALA A 268 21.51 0.64 -21.70
N GLY A 269 20.61 0.42 -22.65
CA GLY A 269 20.90 -0.26 -23.92
C GLY A 269 21.10 -1.78 -23.80
N ARG A 270 20.77 -2.39 -22.66
CA ARG A 270 20.86 -3.84 -22.45
C ARG A 270 19.52 -4.42 -22.05
N ALA A 271 19.15 -5.53 -22.68
CA ALA A 271 17.95 -6.28 -22.30
C ALA A 271 18.13 -6.89 -20.90
N GLN A 272 17.19 -6.61 -20.01
CA GLN A 272 17.16 -7.15 -18.65
C GLN A 272 15.82 -7.80 -18.34
N GLN A 273 15.86 -9.04 -17.89
CA GLN A 273 14.67 -9.80 -17.48
C GLN A 273 14.24 -9.41 -16.07
N PHE A 274 12.94 -9.09 -15.91
CA PHE A 274 12.29 -8.89 -14.63
C PHE A 274 11.19 -9.92 -14.45
N ARG A 275 10.93 -10.32 -13.20
CA ARG A 275 9.94 -11.36 -12.88
C ARG A 275 8.98 -10.89 -11.82
N ASN A 276 7.77 -11.43 -11.85
CA ASN A 276 6.79 -11.20 -10.81
C ASN A 276 7.28 -11.72 -9.46
N THR A 277 7.02 -10.94 -8.43
CA THR A 277 7.40 -11.30 -7.05
C THR A 277 6.46 -12.33 -6.43
N ASN A 278 5.26 -12.53 -6.99
CA ASN A 278 4.36 -13.60 -6.63
C ASN A 278 4.49 -14.78 -7.60
N THR A 279 5.07 -15.88 -7.14
CA THR A 279 5.25 -17.08 -7.98
C THR A 279 3.94 -17.78 -8.37
N LEU A 280 2.83 -17.51 -7.65
CA LEU A 280 1.52 -18.09 -7.98
C LEU A 280 0.97 -17.60 -9.30
N VAL A 281 1.41 -16.44 -9.79
CA VAL A 281 1.03 -15.89 -11.10
C VAL A 281 1.40 -16.84 -12.26
N LYS A 282 2.46 -17.64 -12.09
CA LYS A 282 2.88 -18.66 -13.09
C LYS A 282 2.21 -20.02 -12.89
N SER A 283 1.46 -20.19 -11.80
CA SER A 283 0.87 -21.50 -11.49
C SER A 283 -0.38 -21.76 -12.33
N PRO A 284 -0.45 -22.88 -13.05
CA PRO A 284 -1.61 -23.22 -13.85
C PRO A 284 -2.87 -23.51 -13.02
N THR A 285 -2.71 -23.69 -11.71
CA THR A 285 -3.83 -23.95 -10.78
C THR A 285 -4.42 -22.66 -10.19
N TRP A 286 -3.86 -21.49 -10.51
CA TRP A 286 -4.33 -20.22 -10.02
C TRP A 286 -4.78 -19.31 -11.16
N GLU A 287 -5.99 -18.80 -11.06
CA GLU A 287 -6.48 -17.71 -11.89
C GLU A 287 -6.47 -16.43 -11.05
N ILE A 288 -5.52 -15.53 -11.32
CA ILE A 288 -5.25 -14.34 -10.54
C ILE A 288 -5.53 -13.08 -11.37
N GLY A 289 -6.45 -12.24 -10.89
CA GLY A 289 -6.80 -10.97 -11.54
C GLY A 289 -6.02 -9.77 -11.02
N LEU A 290 -5.44 -9.86 -9.82
CA LEU A 290 -4.55 -8.85 -9.25
C LEU A 290 -3.66 -9.49 -8.19
N SER A 291 -2.42 -9.03 -8.10
CA SER A 291 -1.47 -9.53 -7.09
C SER A 291 -0.48 -8.44 -6.68
N LYS A 292 -0.16 -8.38 -5.39
CA LYS A 292 0.98 -7.60 -4.90
C LYS A 292 1.58 -8.24 -3.66
N THR A 293 2.90 -8.39 -3.66
CA THR A 293 3.67 -8.83 -2.49
C THR A 293 4.30 -7.63 -1.78
N GLY A 294 4.58 -7.79 -0.49
CA GLY A 294 5.34 -6.85 0.32
C GLY A 294 6.34 -7.57 1.22
N TYR A 295 7.44 -6.90 1.55
CA TYR A 295 8.39 -7.32 2.57
C TYR A 295 9.27 -6.14 3.00
N ILE A 296 9.28 -5.87 4.27
CA ILE A 296 10.33 -5.22 5.06
C ILE A 296 10.42 -5.99 6.37
N SER A 297 11.47 -5.80 7.14
CA SER A 297 11.65 -6.50 8.42
C SER A 297 10.49 -6.28 9.39
N GLU A 298 9.94 -5.07 9.41
CA GLU A 298 8.86 -4.66 10.32
C GLU A 298 7.47 -5.14 9.89
N ALA A 299 7.29 -5.45 8.60
CA ALA A 299 6.00 -5.90 8.03
C ALA A 299 5.91 -7.43 7.90
N GLY A 300 7.04 -8.15 8.04
CA GLY A 300 7.06 -9.54 7.63
C GLY A 300 6.76 -9.71 6.14
N LYS A 301 6.38 -10.90 5.71
CA LYS A 301 5.98 -11.16 4.32
C LYS A 301 4.49 -10.94 4.14
N CYS A 302 4.13 -10.02 3.25
CA CYS A 302 2.76 -9.66 2.93
C CYS A 302 2.38 -10.11 1.52
N LEU A 303 1.10 -10.44 1.31
CA LEU A 303 0.52 -10.75 0.01
C LEU A 303 -0.94 -10.29 -0.01
N VAL A 304 -1.31 -9.59 -1.06
CA VAL A 304 -2.72 -9.38 -1.41
C VAL A 304 -2.97 -9.92 -2.80
N MET A 305 -4.12 -10.53 -3.00
CA MET A 305 -4.55 -11.03 -4.31
C MET A 305 -6.06 -10.87 -4.47
N GLN A 306 -6.47 -10.65 -5.71
CA GLN A 306 -7.79 -11.02 -6.21
C GLN A 306 -7.60 -12.23 -7.11
N ALA A 307 -8.39 -13.28 -6.88
CA ALA A 307 -8.31 -14.51 -7.65
C ALA A 307 -9.71 -15.18 -7.77
N TRP A 308 -9.89 -16.05 -8.76
CA TRP A 308 -11.10 -16.85 -8.88
C TRP A 308 -10.93 -18.20 -8.18
N LEU A 309 -11.75 -18.43 -7.17
CA LEU A 309 -11.83 -19.69 -6.44
C LEU A 309 -13.24 -20.27 -6.63
N ASN A 310 -13.36 -21.46 -7.24
CA ASN A 310 -14.66 -22.03 -7.66
C ASN A 310 -15.50 -21.04 -8.48
N ASN A 311 -14.90 -20.39 -9.45
CA ASN A 311 -15.51 -19.38 -10.32
C ASN A 311 -16.09 -18.16 -9.56
N LYS A 312 -15.65 -17.92 -8.31
CA LYS A 312 -16.06 -16.76 -7.52
C LYS A 312 -14.88 -15.83 -7.33
N PRO A 313 -15.05 -14.54 -7.63
CA PRO A 313 -14.00 -13.56 -7.40
C PRO A 313 -13.78 -13.42 -5.89
N THR A 314 -12.56 -13.69 -5.45
CA THR A 314 -12.19 -13.75 -4.04
C THR A 314 -10.99 -12.87 -3.78
N ILE A 315 -11.08 -12.02 -2.77
CA ILE A 315 -9.96 -11.22 -2.27
C ILE A 315 -9.29 -11.96 -1.12
N ILE A 316 -7.96 -12.07 -1.17
CA ILE A 316 -7.13 -12.69 -0.15
C ILE A 316 -6.10 -11.68 0.34
N VAL A 317 -6.07 -11.41 1.64
CA VAL A 317 -5.10 -10.55 2.32
C VAL A 317 -4.35 -11.36 3.36
N LEU A 318 -3.02 -11.39 3.25
CA LEU A 318 -2.11 -12.08 4.16
C LEU A 318 -1.05 -11.10 4.61
N LEU A 319 -0.98 -10.79 5.90
CA LEU A 319 -0.01 -9.85 6.48
C LEU A 319 0.84 -10.53 7.54
N ASP A 320 2.07 -10.05 7.66
CA ASP A 320 3.05 -10.46 8.66
C ASP A 320 3.19 -11.98 8.72
N SER A 321 3.55 -12.57 7.59
CA SER A 321 3.80 -14.00 7.46
C SER A 321 5.29 -14.28 7.66
N TRP A 322 5.62 -15.20 8.57
CA TRP A 322 6.98 -15.60 8.87
C TRP A 322 7.46 -16.77 7.99
N GLY A 323 8.73 -16.72 7.59
CA GLY A 323 9.35 -17.77 6.78
C GLY A 323 9.30 -17.50 5.27
N LYS A 324 10.12 -18.26 4.52
CA LYS A 324 10.43 -17.96 3.11
C LYS A 324 9.23 -18.13 2.18
N MET A 325 8.42 -19.18 2.39
CA MET A 325 7.31 -19.55 1.49
C MET A 325 5.95 -19.56 2.20
N THR A 326 5.86 -19.07 3.42
CA THR A 326 4.68 -19.21 4.28
C THR A 326 3.45 -18.54 3.72
N ARG A 327 3.54 -17.29 3.20
CA ARG A 327 2.40 -16.61 2.56
C ARG A 327 1.86 -17.37 1.33
N ILE A 328 2.75 -18.04 0.59
CA ILE A 328 2.36 -18.89 -0.54
C ILE A 328 1.66 -20.17 -0.05
N GLY A 329 2.20 -20.77 1.01
CA GLY A 329 1.58 -21.92 1.68
C GLY A 329 0.21 -21.58 2.24
N ASP A 330 0.06 -20.40 2.88
CA ASP A 330 -1.23 -19.91 3.39
C ASP A 330 -2.24 -19.72 2.26
N ALA A 331 -1.85 -19.05 1.17
CA ALA A 331 -2.72 -18.89 0.00
C ALA A 331 -3.20 -20.24 -0.54
N ASN A 332 -2.32 -21.23 -0.66
CA ASN A 332 -2.69 -22.58 -1.12
C ASN A 332 -3.60 -23.33 -0.13
N ARG A 333 -3.42 -23.15 1.20
CA ARG A 333 -4.31 -23.72 2.21
C ARG A 333 -5.70 -23.10 2.14
N ILE A 334 -5.78 -21.77 2.01
CA ILE A 334 -7.03 -21.04 1.83
C ILE A 334 -7.74 -21.48 0.56
N LYS A 335 -7.04 -21.60 -0.58
CA LYS A 335 -7.61 -22.05 -1.83
C LYS A 335 -8.29 -23.42 -1.66
N ARG A 336 -7.54 -24.42 -1.16
CA ARG A 336 -8.08 -25.77 -0.95
C ARG A 336 -9.29 -25.77 -0.01
N TRP A 337 -9.24 -24.97 1.05
CA TRP A 337 -10.35 -24.86 1.99
C TRP A 337 -11.61 -24.26 1.35
N VAL A 338 -11.49 -23.16 0.62
CA VAL A 338 -12.63 -22.54 -0.10
C VAL A 338 -13.22 -23.51 -1.12
N GLU A 339 -12.37 -24.21 -1.87
CA GLU A 339 -12.79 -25.18 -2.89
C GLU A 339 -13.49 -26.39 -2.28
N SER A 340 -13.01 -26.92 -1.16
CA SER A 340 -13.63 -28.07 -0.46
C SER A 340 -14.96 -27.68 0.21
N ALA A 341 -15.07 -26.49 0.80
CA ALA A 341 -16.29 -26.02 1.43
C ALA A 341 -17.47 -25.88 0.44
N SER A 342 -17.17 -25.67 -0.83
CA SER A 342 -18.20 -25.60 -1.88
C SER A 342 -18.73 -26.96 -2.30
N LEU A 343 -17.90 -28.03 -2.21
CA LEU A 343 -18.28 -29.39 -2.54
C LEU A 343 -19.23 -30.01 -1.49
N ASN A 344 -19.13 -29.53 -0.24
CA ASN A 344 -19.93 -30.03 0.88
C ASN A 344 -21.26 -29.29 1.08
N ARG A 345 -21.64 -28.36 0.21
CA ARG A 345 -22.97 -27.74 0.26
C ARG A 345 -23.96 -28.68 -0.46
N PRO A 346 -25.04 -29.15 0.21
CA PRO A 346 -26.12 -29.84 -0.48
C PRO A 346 -26.65 -28.91 -1.57
N THR A 347 -26.71 -29.38 -2.79
CA THR A 347 -27.50 -28.73 -3.85
C THR A 347 -28.92 -28.65 -3.33
N ALA A 348 -29.37 -27.42 -3.02
CA ALA A 348 -30.78 -27.19 -2.75
C ALA A 348 -31.52 -27.55 -4.04
N GLY A 349 -32.16 -28.72 -4.02
CA GLY A 349 -33.07 -29.17 -5.06
C GLY A 349 -34.39 -28.40 -5.01
#